data_2d7fc09c19038edd2b1452c81a475fe2
#
_entry.id   2d7fc09c19038edd2b1452c81a475fe2
#
_cell.length_a   1.000
_cell.length_b   1.000
_cell.length_c   1.000
_cell.angle_alpha   90.00
_cell.angle_beta   90.00
_cell.angle_gamma   90.00
#
_symmetry.space_group_name_H-M   'P 1'
#
loop_
_entity.id
_entity.type
_entity.pdbx_description
1 polymer ?
#
loop_
_entity_poly.entity_id
_entity_poly.type
_entity_poly.pdbx_seq_one_letter_code
_entity_poly.pdbx_strand_id
1 'polypeptide(L)'
;MGRSFTISLAAFAATGSFLFGYDSGVMTDVIESKNFLSFFNTTQTSSIIGAINSTFSGGACIGSLQGGLTMDRFGRKFTIQMGAFICLVGAILQSSAKNLAMILVGRILAGWAVGLMSMSVPVYQAEVAHPRSRGFIVGLAQQMVGIGFIVSTWVGYGSLHAPDTSQFQWRFPLAFQAVPALLLAVGMFFMPESPRYLVEKGQYDEAMRILRKLHFDGTNEDWIQTEYNEIKATILAEKAVTAPGWLIMFQVPQWRTRLLHGVLVQVFTQMTGVNVIGYYQTIMYNALGITGNRNTLVAGIYNCVGPITNLIFIVFLLDRVGRRKPMMFGTIAISIALICEAALYSQNLDGTRKGYSIGGVFFIFTITVFFSLSFGPCSWVYMAEVMPMQIRGRGNAFATGIGNWAVSTLWSQVSPIALAKIQYKFYFIFAAWNLCITLPTIYFFFKETNQKSLEEIDLLFGGRALGMLPEDVGKRNPQEGEGEKADETGITVVNVEHMTV
;
A
#
# COMPACT_ATOMS: atom_id res chain seq x y z
N MET A 1 24.80 -18.62 -8.69
CA MET A 1 24.60 -17.17 -8.89
C MET A 1 23.12 -16.74 -8.76
N GLY A 2 22.15 -17.53 -9.18
CA GLY A 2 20.73 -17.15 -9.26
C GLY A 2 20.08 -16.58 -7.98
N ARG A 3 20.16 -17.30 -6.86
CA ARG A 3 19.44 -16.92 -5.63
C ARG A 3 19.90 -15.58 -5.03
N SER A 4 21.21 -15.37 -4.93
CA SER A 4 21.76 -14.09 -4.41
C SER A 4 21.44 -12.93 -5.35
N PHE A 5 21.50 -13.14 -6.65
CA PHE A 5 21.16 -12.13 -7.64
C PHE A 5 19.67 -11.74 -7.55
N THR A 6 18.77 -12.71 -7.43
CA THR A 6 17.32 -12.47 -7.29
C THR A 6 17.00 -11.68 -6.00
N ILE A 7 17.65 -12.02 -4.88
CA ILE A 7 17.45 -11.29 -3.61
C ILE A 7 17.97 -9.84 -3.74
N SER A 8 19.15 -9.65 -4.32
CA SER A 8 19.71 -8.30 -4.52
C SER A 8 18.83 -7.45 -5.46
N LEU A 9 18.31 -8.05 -6.53
CA LEU A 9 17.39 -7.41 -7.46
C LEU A 9 16.07 -7.00 -6.78
N ALA A 10 15.50 -7.92 -6.00
CA ALA A 10 14.28 -7.65 -5.25
C ALA A 10 14.49 -6.59 -4.16
N ALA A 11 15.63 -6.63 -3.45
CA ALA A 11 16.01 -5.62 -2.47
C ALA A 11 16.22 -4.24 -3.12
N PHE A 12 16.81 -4.20 -4.30
CA PHE A 12 16.95 -2.96 -5.06
C PHE A 12 15.61 -2.40 -5.49
N ALA A 13 14.70 -3.22 -6.05
CA ALA A 13 13.35 -2.79 -6.41
C ALA A 13 12.56 -2.29 -5.19
N ALA A 14 12.82 -2.84 -4.00
CA ALA A 14 12.21 -2.40 -2.75
C ALA A 14 12.57 -0.95 -2.35
N THR A 15 13.56 -0.32 -3.00
CA THR A 15 13.84 1.12 -2.86
C THR A 15 12.61 1.96 -3.28
N GLY A 16 11.78 1.47 -4.20
CA GLY A 16 10.51 2.13 -4.52
C GLY A 16 9.51 2.12 -3.36
N SER A 17 9.47 1.03 -2.58
CA SER A 17 8.70 0.97 -1.34
C SER A 17 9.30 1.84 -0.23
N PHE A 18 10.63 1.93 -0.16
CA PHE A 18 11.32 2.88 0.73
C PHE A 18 10.92 4.33 0.42
N LEU A 19 10.89 4.72 -0.86
CA LEU A 19 10.44 6.06 -1.27
C LEU A 19 9.01 6.34 -0.83
N PHE A 20 8.12 5.37 -0.96
CA PHE A 20 6.76 5.51 -0.43
C PHE A 20 6.75 5.90 1.06
N GLY A 21 7.50 5.16 1.90
CA GLY A 21 7.58 5.45 3.32
C GLY A 21 8.24 6.80 3.62
N TYR A 22 9.32 7.12 2.92
CA TYR A 22 10.05 8.36 3.08
C TYR A 22 9.18 9.59 2.74
N ASP A 23 8.55 9.59 1.55
CA ASP A 23 7.73 10.71 1.07
C ASP A 23 6.48 10.94 1.90
N SER A 24 5.91 9.85 2.46
CA SER A 24 4.78 9.93 3.37
C SER A 24 5.16 10.50 4.74
N GLY A 25 6.36 10.17 5.25
CA GLY A 25 6.82 10.58 6.57
C GLY A 25 7.51 11.95 6.61
N VAL A 26 8.14 12.40 5.53
CA VAL A 26 9.02 13.57 5.52
C VAL A 26 8.33 14.87 5.97
N MET A 27 7.04 15.03 5.67
CA MET A 27 6.30 16.25 6.04
C MET A 27 6.05 16.36 7.54
N THR A 28 6.08 15.26 8.28
CA THR A 28 5.86 15.27 9.74
C THR A 28 6.83 16.22 10.47
N ASP A 29 8.10 16.19 10.10
CA ASP A 29 9.13 17.04 10.69
C ASP A 29 9.26 18.39 9.99
N VAL A 30 9.02 18.45 8.68
CA VAL A 30 9.02 19.70 7.92
C VAL A 30 7.99 20.68 8.45
N ILE A 31 6.80 20.22 8.85
CA ILE A 31 5.76 21.08 9.44
C ILE A 31 6.11 21.58 10.87
N GLU A 32 7.10 20.98 11.54
CA GLU A 32 7.60 21.43 12.84
C GLU A 32 8.64 22.55 12.66
N SER A 33 9.25 22.69 11.47
CA SER A 33 10.25 23.72 11.20
C SER A 33 9.64 25.13 11.26
N LYS A 34 10.15 25.96 12.18
CA LYS A 34 9.76 27.37 12.28
C LYS A 34 10.09 28.14 11.01
N ASN A 35 11.22 27.82 10.36
CA ASN A 35 11.60 28.43 9.09
C ASN A 35 10.61 28.11 7.98
N PHE A 36 10.13 26.87 7.89
CA PHE A 36 9.11 26.48 6.91
C PHE A 36 7.80 27.26 7.13
N LEU A 37 7.33 27.30 8.36
CA LEU A 37 6.08 27.98 8.71
C LEU A 37 6.16 29.49 8.42
N SER A 38 7.27 30.13 8.76
CA SER A 38 7.48 31.56 8.49
C SER A 38 7.65 31.84 7.00
N PHE A 39 8.37 30.97 6.26
CA PHE A 39 8.62 31.13 4.82
C PHE A 39 7.33 31.09 4.01
N PHE A 40 6.40 30.21 4.34
CA PHE A 40 5.11 30.08 3.67
C PHE A 40 3.98 30.83 4.36
N ASN A 41 4.29 31.63 5.39
CA ASN A 41 3.33 32.42 6.18
C ASN A 41 2.11 31.58 6.63
N THR A 42 2.39 30.45 7.28
CA THR A 42 1.39 29.47 7.69
C THR A 42 1.58 29.01 9.13
N THR A 43 0.59 28.28 9.65
CA THR A 43 0.65 27.66 10.97
C THR A 43 0.44 26.14 10.86
N GLN A 44 0.91 25.36 11.81
CA GLN A 44 0.80 23.89 11.81
C GLN A 44 -0.63 23.38 11.64
N THR A 45 -1.62 24.12 12.11
CA THR A 45 -3.04 23.76 12.07
C THR A 45 -3.81 24.42 10.93
N SER A 46 -3.12 25.05 9.98
CA SER A 46 -3.75 25.73 8.86
C SER A 46 -4.23 24.76 7.79
N SER A 47 -5.21 25.19 6.98
CA SER A 47 -5.67 24.44 5.81
C SER A 47 -4.57 24.24 4.75
N ILE A 48 -3.54 25.09 4.74
CA ILE A 48 -2.37 24.98 3.84
C ILE A 48 -1.59 23.70 4.14
N ILE A 49 -1.36 23.38 5.41
CA ILE A 49 -0.69 22.14 5.80
C ILE A 49 -1.53 20.91 5.41
N GLY A 50 -2.85 21.00 5.59
CA GLY A 50 -3.78 19.99 5.05
C GLY A 50 -3.65 19.83 3.55
N ALA A 51 -3.61 20.93 2.79
CA ALA A 51 -3.47 20.92 1.34
C ALA A 51 -2.14 20.29 0.88
N ILE A 52 -1.04 20.54 1.57
CA ILE A 52 0.28 19.94 1.26
C ILE A 52 0.25 18.41 1.40
N ASN A 53 -0.41 17.87 2.43
CA ASN A 53 -0.51 16.42 2.62
C ASN A 53 -1.62 15.79 1.75
N SER A 54 -2.74 16.48 1.56
CA SER A 54 -3.84 15.98 0.73
C SER A 54 -3.48 15.93 -0.76
N THR A 55 -2.71 16.88 -1.26
CA THR A 55 -2.22 16.85 -2.66
C THR A 55 -1.28 15.68 -2.93
N PHE A 56 -0.46 15.29 -1.96
CA PHE A 56 0.34 14.06 -2.04
C PHE A 56 -0.56 12.81 -2.14
N SER A 57 -1.50 12.67 -1.21
CA SER A 57 -2.41 11.52 -1.21
C SER A 57 -3.31 11.50 -2.46
N GLY A 58 -3.76 12.67 -2.94
CA GLY A 58 -4.52 12.80 -4.19
C GLY A 58 -3.70 12.41 -5.43
N GLY A 59 -2.43 12.80 -5.46
CA GLY A 59 -1.47 12.33 -6.48
C GLY A 59 -1.32 10.82 -6.45
N ALA A 60 -1.20 10.22 -5.27
CA ALA A 60 -1.08 8.77 -5.10
C ALA A 60 -2.36 8.01 -5.51
N CYS A 61 -3.53 8.60 -5.33
CA CYS A 61 -4.78 8.06 -5.86
C CYS A 61 -4.73 7.94 -7.39
N ILE A 62 -4.37 9.03 -8.08
CA ILE A 62 -4.21 9.04 -9.54
C ILE A 62 -3.16 8.02 -9.98
N GLY A 63 -2.00 8.01 -9.30
CA GLY A 63 -0.89 7.09 -9.60
C GLY A 63 -1.28 5.62 -9.47
N SER A 64 -2.02 5.25 -8.42
CA SER A 64 -2.46 3.88 -8.20
C SER A 64 -3.45 3.41 -9.27
N LEU A 65 -4.41 4.26 -9.65
CA LEU A 65 -5.36 3.94 -10.72
C LEU A 65 -4.67 3.78 -12.08
N GLN A 66 -3.69 4.64 -12.37
CA GLN A 66 -2.90 4.56 -13.59
C GLN A 66 -1.90 3.40 -13.57
N GLY A 67 -1.36 3.04 -12.40
CA GLY A 67 -0.31 2.05 -12.23
C GLY A 67 -0.68 0.68 -12.82
N GLY A 68 -1.92 0.24 -12.62
CA GLY A 68 -2.43 -0.99 -13.23
C GLY A 68 -2.35 -0.95 -14.76
N LEU A 69 -2.84 0.12 -15.38
CA LEU A 69 -2.81 0.29 -16.84
C LEU A 69 -1.38 0.37 -17.39
N THR A 70 -0.51 1.07 -16.68
CA THR A 70 0.87 1.28 -17.11
C THR A 70 1.66 -0.03 -17.05
N MET A 71 1.47 -0.83 -15.99
CA MET A 71 2.10 -2.14 -15.84
C MET A 71 1.69 -3.13 -16.94
N ASP A 72 0.40 -3.14 -17.30
CA ASP A 72 -0.12 -4.04 -18.33
C ASP A 72 0.35 -3.63 -19.72
N ARG A 73 0.49 -2.33 -19.98
CA ARG A 73 0.89 -1.82 -21.30
C ARG A 73 2.39 -1.81 -21.53
N PHE A 74 3.17 -1.28 -20.57
CA PHE A 74 4.60 -0.97 -20.72
C PHE A 74 5.53 -1.85 -19.87
N GLY A 75 4.98 -2.67 -18.99
CA GLY A 75 5.73 -3.55 -18.11
C GLY A 75 5.99 -2.98 -16.72
N ARG A 76 6.45 -3.88 -15.88
CA ARG A 76 6.69 -3.58 -14.45
C ARG A 76 7.92 -2.72 -14.26
N LYS A 77 9.02 -3.06 -14.94
CA LYS A 77 10.28 -2.31 -14.94
C LYS A 77 10.07 -0.85 -15.35
N PHE A 78 9.39 -0.63 -16.48
CA PHE A 78 9.14 0.72 -16.99
C PHE A 78 8.27 1.52 -16.02
N THR A 79 7.25 0.91 -15.43
CA THR A 79 6.36 1.60 -14.49
C THR A 79 7.09 2.05 -13.22
N ILE A 80 7.97 1.21 -12.66
CA ILE A 80 8.82 1.56 -11.52
C ILE A 80 9.78 2.69 -11.89
N GLN A 81 10.43 2.60 -13.05
CA GLN A 81 11.37 3.60 -13.54
C GLN A 81 10.71 4.95 -13.77
N MET A 82 9.53 4.95 -14.40
CA MET A 82 8.71 6.16 -14.59
C MET A 82 8.33 6.78 -13.25
N GLY A 83 7.88 5.96 -12.28
CA GLY A 83 7.58 6.42 -10.93
C GLY A 83 8.81 7.06 -10.26
N ALA A 84 9.97 6.41 -10.33
CA ALA A 84 11.20 6.95 -9.76
C ALA A 84 11.62 8.29 -10.41
N PHE A 85 11.47 8.43 -11.71
CA PHE A 85 11.77 9.67 -12.42
C PHE A 85 10.80 10.80 -12.03
N ILE A 86 9.51 10.51 -11.96
CA ILE A 86 8.49 11.49 -11.52
C ILE A 86 8.76 11.92 -10.06
N CYS A 87 9.12 10.96 -9.19
CA CYS A 87 9.51 11.23 -7.80
C CYS A 87 10.71 12.18 -7.73
N LEU A 88 11.73 11.95 -8.54
CA LEU A 88 12.93 12.79 -8.63
C LEU A 88 12.58 14.24 -9.01
N VAL A 89 11.73 14.43 -10.02
CA VAL A 89 11.24 15.76 -10.42
C VAL A 89 10.45 16.40 -9.28
N GLY A 90 9.56 15.64 -8.63
CA GLY A 90 8.80 16.09 -7.46
C GLY A 90 9.70 16.54 -6.30
N ALA A 91 10.75 15.76 -6.01
CA ALA A 91 11.75 16.09 -4.98
C ALA A 91 12.49 17.41 -5.26
N ILE A 92 12.95 17.60 -6.50
CA ILE A 92 13.63 18.82 -6.93
C ILE A 92 12.71 20.03 -6.80
N LEU A 93 11.44 19.92 -7.22
CA LEU A 93 10.47 21.00 -7.10
C LEU A 93 10.18 21.36 -5.64
N GLN A 94 10.01 20.37 -4.78
CA GLN A 94 9.75 20.57 -3.36
C GLN A 94 10.95 21.24 -2.66
N SER A 95 12.15 20.73 -2.86
CA SER A 95 13.37 21.24 -2.21
C SER A 95 13.78 22.63 -2.70
N SER A 96 13.50 22.97 -3.96
CA SER A 96 13.79 24.27 -4.55
C SER A 96 12.63 25.27 -4.47
N ALA A 97 11.56 24.94 -3.77
CA ALA A 97 10.33 25.72 -3.74
C ALA A 97 10.57 27.17 -3.28
N LYS A 98 10.01 28.10 -4.02
CA LYS A 98 9.99 29.54 -3.73
C LYS A 98 8.61 30.04 -3.32
N ASN A 99 7.56 29.28 -3.63
CA ASN A 99 6.18 29.59 -3.32
C ASN A 99 5.38 28.32 -3.04
N LEU A 100 4.19 28.51 -2.48
CA LEU A 100 3.30 27.40 -2.12
C LEU A 100 2.91 26.53 -3.31
N ALA A 101 2.69 27.13 -4.49
CA ALA A 101 2.30 26.38 -5.68
C ALA A 101 3.38 25.35 -6.09
N MET A 102 4.67 25.68 -5.96
CA MET A 102 5.77 24.73 -6.23
C MET A 102 5.75 23.54 -5.27
N ILE A 103 5.50 23.78 -3.97
CA ILE A 103 5.37 22.68 -3.00
C ILE A 103 4.18 21.80 -3.39
N LEU A 104 3.01 22.37 -3.67
CA LEU A 104 1.80 21.60 -3.99
C LEU A 104 1.99 20.75 -5.25
N VAL A 105 2.54 21.33 -6.32
CA VAL A 105 2.84 20.59 -7.57
C VAL A 105 3.86 19.50 -7.31
N GLY A 106 4.95 19.79 -6.57
CA GLY A 106 5.94 18.80 -6.20
C GLY A 106 5.35 17.66 -5.37
N ARG A 107 4.41 17.96 -4.45
CA ARG A 107 3.69 16.94 -3.66
C ARG A 107 2.75 16.10 -4.52
N ILE A 108 2.04 16.68 -5.49
CA ILE A 108 1.23 15.91 -6.45
C ILE A 108 2.10 14.94 -7.24
N LEU A 109 3.25 15.38 -7.74
CA LEU A 109 4.17 14.54 -8.51
C LEU A 109 4.76 13.42 -7.64
N ALA A 110 5.25 13.73 -6.44
CA ALA A 110 5.74 12.72 -5.51
C ALA A 110 4.65 11.70 -5.15
N GLY A 111 3.43 12.16 -4.86
CA GLY A 111 2.29 11.29 -4.62
C GLY A 111 1.98 10.39 -5.83
N TRP A 112 1.92 10.97 -7.02
CA TRP A 112 1.70 10.21 -8.26
C TRP A 112 2.76 9.12 -8.45
N ALA A 113 4.02 9.42 -8.23
CA ALA A 113 5.12 8.47 -8.25
C ALA A 113 4.92 7.33 -7.23
N VAL A 114 4.59 7.69 -6.00
CA VAL A 114 4.31 6.71 -4.92
C VAL A 114 3.13 5.82 -5.27
N GLY A 115 2.06 6.38 -5.85
CA GLY A 115 0.92 5.60 -6.33
C GLY A 115 1.31 4.55 -7.37
N LEU A 116 2.12 4.92 -8.36
CA LEU A 116 2.65 4.01 -9.38
C LEU A 116 3.53 2.91 -8.75
N MET A 117 4.45 3.29 -7.86
CA MET A 117 5.39 2.35 -7.24
C MET A 117 4.73 1.43 -6.22
N SER A 118 3.73 1.89 -5.48
CA SER A 118 2.99 1.07 -4.52
C SER A 118 2.27 -0.12 -5.18
N MET A 119 1.88 0.02 -6.45
CA MET A 119 1.28 -1.05 -7.23
C MET A 119 2.35 -1.92 -7.92
N SER A 120 3.39 -1.31 -8.52
CA SER A 120 4.31 -2.01 -9.41
C SER A 120 5.44 -2.76 -8.69
N VAL A 121 5.96 -2.23 -7.57
CA VAL A 121 7.08 -2.84 -6.86
C VAL A 121 6.74 -4.21 -6.27
N PRO A 122 5.64 -4.39 -5.51
CA PRO A 122 5.30 -5.71 -4.98
C PRO A 122 4.99 -6.73 -6.08
N VAL A 123 4.38 -6.31 -7.19
CA VAL A 123 4.09 -7.18 -8.34
C VAL A 123 5.40 -7.61 -9.00
N TYR A 124 6.31 -6.68 -9.31
CA TYR A 124 7.61 -7.00 -9.86
C TYR A 124 8.39 -7.97 -8.99
N GLN A 125 8.43 -7.72 -7.67
CA GLN A 125 9.11 -8.60 -6.71
C GLN A 125 8.49 -10.01 -6.67
N ALA A 126 7.16 -10.12 -6.70
CA ALA A 126 6.47 -11.41 -6.71
C ALA A 126 6.74 -12.21 -8.00
N GLU A 127 6.92 -11.52 -9.13
CA GLU A 127 7.14 -12.13 -10.44
C GLU A 127 8.60 -12.54 -10.71
N VAL A 128 9.56 -11.86 -10.08
CA VAL A 128 11.00 -12.22 -10.20
C VAL A 128 11.46 -13.15 -9.08
N ALA A 129 10.69 -13.28 -8.01
CA ALA A 129 11.04 -14.11 -6.87
C ALA A 129 10.88 -15.60 -7.17
N HIS A 130 11.81 -16.41 -6.66
CA HIS A 130 11.64 -17.87 -6.65
C HIS A 130 10.41 -18.25 -5.79
N PRO A 131 9.55 -19.21 -6.20
CA PRO A 131 8.33 -19.59 -5.48
C PRO A 131 8.51 -19.79 -3.98
N ARG A 132 9.61 -20.47 -3.57
CA ARG A 132 9.92 -20.72 -2.16
C ARG A 132 10.23 -19.47 -1.32
N SER A 133 10.67 -18.39 -1.93
CA SER A 133 11.06 -17.15 -1.25
C SER A 133 10.12 -15.97 -1.54
N ARG A 134 9.06 -16.18 -2.33
CA ARG A 134 8.14 -15.12 -2.78
C ARG A 134 7.52 -14.36 -1.60
N GLY A 135 7.00 -15.07 -0.60
CA GLY A 135 6.39 -14.44 0.57
C GLY A 135 7.37 -13.54 1.34
N PHE A 136 8.60 -14.01 1.57
CA PHE A 136 9.65 -13.22 2.20
C PHE A 136 10.00 -11.95 1.39
N ILE A 137 10.15 -12.10 0.07
CA ILE A 137 10.54 -11.00 -0.83
C ILE A 137 9.45 -9.92 -0.90
N VAL A 138 8.18 -10.33 -1.00
CA VAL A 138 7.05 -9.39 -0.98
C VAL A 138 6.90 -8.73 0.40
N GLY A 139 7.13 -9.48 1.48
CA GLY A 139 7.20 -8.94 2.84
C GLY A 139 8.29 -7.88 3.02
N LEU A 140 9.42 -8.02 2.31
CA LEU A 140 10.50 -7.05 2.29
C LEU A 140 10.05 -5.67 1.74
N ALA A 141 9.16 -5.64 0.75
CA ALA A 141 8.59 -4.39 0.24
C ALA A 141 7.85 -3.62 1.35
N GLN A 142 6.98 -4.30 2.07
CA GLN A 142 6.26 -3.68 3.19
C GLN A 142 7.19 -3.20 4.30
N GLN A 143 8.23 -3.97 4.60
CA GLN A 143 9.23 -3.58 5.59
C GLN A 143 10.02 -2.35 5.16
N MET A 144 10.32 -2.21 3.85
CA MET A 144 11.01 -1.04 3.32
C MET A 144 10.18 0.25 3.40
N VAL A 145 8.86 0.16 3.33
CA VAL A 145 7.98 1.31 3.65
C VAL A 145 8.23 1.78 5.09
N GLY A 146 8.26 0.85 6.04
CA GLY A 146 8.56 1.17 7.44
C GLY A 146 9.94 1.81 7.63
N ILE A 147 10.97 1.27 6.98
CA ILE A 147 12.34 1.83 7.01
C ILE A 147 12.35 3.24 6.40
N GLY A 148 11.57 3.48 5.34
CA GLY A 148 11.40 4.82 4.76
C GLY A 148 10.87 5.83 5.77
N PHE A 149 9.83 5.49 6.54
CA PHE A 149 9.32 6.32 7.65
C PHE A 149 10.38 6.59 8.72
N ILE A 150 11.12 5.57 9.12
CA ILE A 150 12.21 5.73 10.10
C ILE A 150 13.24 6.73 9.58
N VAL A 151 13.76 6.51 8.37
CA VAL A 151 14.82 7.35 7.81
C VAL A 151 14.33 8.78 7.61
N SER A 152 13.10 8.99 7.10
CA SER A 152 12.55 10.33 6.90
C SER A 152 12.49 11.14 8.19
N THR A 153 12.03 10.51 9.28
CA THR A 153 11.92 11.18 10.60
C THR A 153 13.31 11.45 11.22
N TRP A 154 14.26 10.51 11.13
CA TRP A 154 15.60 10.77 11.66
C TRP A 154 16.39 11.80 10.83
N VAL A 155 16.19 11.85 9.52
CA VAL A 155 16.74 12.93 8.66
C VAL A 155 16.09 14.26 9.02
N GLY A 156 14.76 14.30 9.23
CA GLY A 156 14.04 15.48 9.69
C GLY A 156 14.51 15.94 11.06
N TYR A 157 14.59 15.03 12.03
CA TYR A 157 15.13 15.32 13.36
C TYR A 157 16.53 15.93 13.29
N GLY A 158 17.44 15.35 12.50
CA GLY A 158 18.79 15.88 12.33
C GLY A 158 18.79 17.28 11.70
N SER A 159 17.95 17.53 10.70
CA SER A 159 17.89 18.82 10.01
C SER A 159 17.32 19.95 10.90
N LEU A 160 16.45 19.64 11.83
CA LEU A 160 15.85 20.61 12.78
C LEU A 160 16.85 21.15 13.83
N HIS A 161 18.06 20.53 13.96
CA HIS A 161 19.13 21.08 14.78
C HIS A 161 19.86 22.26 14.11
N ALA A 162 19.62 22.52 12.82
CA ALA A 162 20.11 23.72 12.17
C ALA A 162 19.42 24.98 12.74
N PRO A 163 20.05 26.16 12.67
CA PRO A 163 19.46 27.42 13.15
C PRO A 163 18.06 27.67 12.56
N ASP A 164 17.15 28.23 13.36
CA ASP A 164 15.77 28.55 12.94
C ASP A 164 15.69 29.51 11.75
N THR A 165 16.75 30.23 11.44
CA THR A 165 16.87 31.10 10.26
C THR A 165 17.27 30.33 8.99
N SER A 166 17.72 29.08 9.11
CA SER A 166 18.22 28.29 8.00
C SER A 166 17.12 27.53 7.27
N GLN A 167 17.04 27.70 5.98
CA GLN A 167 16.16 26.92 5.12
C GLN A 167 16.58 25.44 5.02
N PHE A 168 17.76 25.07 5.55
CA PHE A 168 18.25 23.70 5.62
C PHE A 168 17.27 22.79 6.38
N GLN A 169 16.61 23.30 7.42
CA GLN A 169 15.65 22.57 8.24
C GLN A 169 14.59 21.81 7.44
N TRP A 170 14.09 22.38 6.36
CA TRP A 170 13.03 21.78 5.55
C TRP A 170 13.46 21.41 4.12
N ARG A 171 14.44 22.15 3.54
CA ARG A 171 14.90 21.85 2.18
C ARG A 171 15.73 20.57 2.12
N PHE A 172 16.54 20.30 3.12
CA PHE A 172 17.38 19.11 3.15
C PHE A 172 16.58 17.80 3.22
N PRO A 173 15.60 17.62 4.13
CA PRO A 173 14.75 16.42 4.12
C PRO A 173 14.00 16.23 2.80
N LEU A 174 13.50 17.31 2.20
CA LEU A 174 12.82 17.25 0.90
C LEU A 174 13.78 16.98 -0.27
N ALA A 175 15.04 17.41 -0.20
CA ALA A 175 16.06 17.11 -1.22
C ALA A 175 16.56 15.68 -1.09
N PHE A 176 16.66 15.14 0.12
CA PHE A 176 17.21 13.80 0.36
C PHE A 176 16.44 12.70 -0.37
N GLN A 177 15.12 12.83 -0.54
CA GLN A 177 14.30 11.89 -1.31
C GLN A 177 14.75 11.76 -2.78
N ALA A 178 15.44 12.77 -3.33
CA ALA A 178 15.98 12.70 -4.67
C ALA A 178 17.09 11.63 -4.83
N VAL A 179 17.83 11.33 -3.76
CA VAL A 179 18.94 10.37 -3.80
C VAL A 179 18.43 8.94 -4.08
N PRO A 180 17.54 8.35 -3.27
CA PRO A 180 17.01 7.02 -3.58
C PRO A 180 16.16 7.01 -4.86
N ALA A 181 15.49 8.11 -5.21
CA ALA A 181 14.74 8.21 -6.46
C ALA A 181 15.68 8.14 -7.69
N LEU A 182 16.78 8.87 -7.66
CA LEU A 182 17.81 8.84 -8.71
C LEU A 182 18.46 7.46 -8.81
N LEU A 183 18.84 6.87 -7.67
CA LEU A 183 19.42 5.53 -7.65
C LEU A 183 18.47 4.50 -8.26
N LEU A 184 17.17 4.56 -7.91
CA LEU A 184 16.15 3.67 -8.47
C LEU A 184 15.96 3.92 -9.96
N ALA A 185 15.81 5.18 -10.39
CA ALA A 185 15.62 5.53 -11.80
C ALA A 185 16.76 5.03 -12.69
N VAL A 186 18.00 5.23 -12.26
CA VAL A 186 19.19 4.79 -13.01
C VAL A 186 19.37 3.28 -12.91
N GLY A 187 19.26 2.71 -11.72
CA GLY A 187 19.49 1.28 -11.52
C GLY A 187 18.48 0.39 -12.23
N MET A 188 17.23 0.85 -12.39
CA MET A 188 16.21 0.10 -13.14
C MET A 188 16.56 -0.09 -14.63
N PHE A 189 17.45 0.71 -15.22
CA PHE A 189 17.96 0.44 -16.58
C PHE A 189 18.69 -0.91 -16.67
N PHE A 190 19.40 -1.29 -15.63
CA PHE A 190 20.20 -2.53 -15.58
C PHE A 190 19.40 -3.75 -15.12
N MET A 191 18.20 -3.54 -14.61
CA MET A 191 17.35 -4.62 -14.13
C MET A 191 16.61 -5.30 -15.29
N PRO A 192 16.38 -6.63 -15.22
CA PRO A 192 15.58 -7.34 -16.22
C PRO A 192 14.09 -6.97 -16.08
N GLU A 193 13.34 -7.15 -17.14
CA GLU A 193 11.88 -7.12 -17.08
C GLU A 193 11.33 -8.41 -16.43
N SER A 194 10.08 -8.41 -16.00
CA SER A 194 9.43 -9.59 -15.45
C SER A 194 9.29 -10.71 -16.49
N PRO A 195 9.68 -11.96 -16.18
CA PRO A 195 9.44 -13.10 -17.06
C PRO A 195 7.97 -13.30 -17.43
N ARG A 196 7.06 -13.07 -16.46
CA ARG A 196 5.61 -13.18 -16.69
C ARG A 196 5.11 -12.15 -17.71
N TYR A 197 5.55 -10.91 -17.59
CA TYR A 197 5.20 -9.85 -18.55
C TYR A 197 5.71 -10.17 -19.95
N LEU A 198 6.91 -10.71 -20.09
CA LEU A 198 7.47 -11.08 -21.40
C LEU A 198 6.69 -12.22 -22.06
N VAL A 199 6.27 -13.24 -21.28
CA VAL A 199 5.39 -14.31 -21.77
C VAL A 199 4.03 -13.71 -22.16
N GLU A 200 3.49 -12.78 -21.39
CA GLU A 200 2.24 -12.09 -21.72
C GLU A 200 2.32 -11.34 -23.07
N LYS A 201 3.47 -10.76 -23.39
CA LYS A 201 3.73 -10.06 -24.66
C LYS A 201 4.18 -10.98 -25.79
N GLY A 202 4.29 -12.30 -25.59
CA GLY A 202 4.73 -13.26 -26.56
C GLY A 202 6.23 -13.32 -26.83
N GLN A 203 7.03 -12.68 -25.95
CA GLN A 203 8.49 -12.67 -26.03
C GLN A 203 9.08 -13.88 -25.29
N TYR A 204 8.81 -15.07 -25.82
CA TYR A 204 9.06 -16.33 -25.13
C TYR A 204 10.54 -16.61 -24.90
N ASP A 205 11.39 -16.34 -25.90
CA ASP A 205 12.84 -16.60 -25.81
C ASP A 205 13.51 -15.71 -24.77
N GLU A 206 13.11 -14.44 -24.72
CA GLU A 206 13.61 -13.51 -23.72
C GLU A 206 13.14 -13.85 -22.32
N ALA A 207 11.88 -14.25 -22.16
CA ALA A 207 11.33 -14.73 -20.90
C ALA A 207 12.13 -15.92 -20.35
N MET A 208 12.43 -16.91 -21.20
CA MET A 208 13.25 -18.06 -20.83
C MET A 208 14.66 -17.66 -20.44
N ARG A 209 15.29 -16.77 -21.21
CA ARG A 209 16.65 -16.26 -20.90
C ARG A 209 16.70 -15.56 -19.53
N ILE A 210 15.70 -14.75 -19.22
CA ILE A 210 15.63 -14.05 -17.94
C ILE A 210 15.33 -15.00 -16.81
N LEU A 211 14.39 -15.93 -16.96
CA LEU A 211 14.07 -16.91 -15.95
C LEU A 211 15.30 -17.77 -15.59
N ARG A 212 16.07 -18.18 -16.60
CA ARG A 212 17.35 -18.86 -16.41
C ARG A 212 18.36 -17.98 -15.66
N LYS A 213 18.50 -16.69 -16.03
CA LYS A 213 19.38 -15.74 -15.33
C LYS A 213 19.02 -15.56 -13.84
N LEU A 214 17.72 -15.59 -13.52
CA LEU A 214 17.20 -15.40 -12.16
C LEU A 214 17.37 -16.65 -11.29
N HIS A 215 17.09 -17.84 -11.83
CA HIS A 215 16.88 -19.04 -11.02
C HIS A 215 17.85 -20.19 -11.32
N PHE A 216 18.68 -20.11 -12.37
CA PHE A 216 19.62 -21.17 -12.68
C PHE A 216 20.70 -21.31 -11.61
N ASP A 217 20.85 -22.50 -11.06
CA ASP A 217 21.86 -22.85 -10.03
C ASP A 217 23.01 -23.72 -10.54
N GLY A 218 22.95 -24.11 -11.81
CA GLY A 218 23.93 -25.00 -12.46
C GLY A 218 23.43 -26.39 -12.76
N THR A 219 22.32 -26.84 -12.14
CA THR A 219 21.84 -28.23 -12.24
C THR A 219 20.32 -28.33 -12.48
N ASN A 220 19.56 -27.25 -12.33
CA ASN A 220 18.10 -27.26 -12.26
C ASN A 220 17.40 -26.89 -13.60
N GLU A 221 17.96 -27.24 -14.74
CA GLU A 221 17.42 -26.88 -16.06
C GLU A 221 15.98 -27.42 -16.25
N ASP A 222 15.72 -28.68 -15.83
CA ASP A 222 14.39 -29.29 -15.93
C ASP A 222 13.34 -28.54 -15.12
N TRP A 223 13.74 -28.05 -13.93
CA TRP A 223 12.88 -27.24 -13.10
C TRP A 223 12.55 -25.90 -13.77
N ILE A 224 13.54 -25.24 -14.41
CA ILE A 224 13.33 -23.99 -15.14
C ILE A 224 12.36 -24.17 -16.30
N GLN A 225 12.49 -25.27 -17.03
CA GLN A 225 11.60 -25.59 -18.14
C GLN A 225 10.16 -25.83 -17.63
N THR A 226 10.02 -26.54 -16.50
CA THR A 226 8.72 -26.78 -15.86
C THR A 226 8.08 -25.45 -15.41
N GLU A 227 8.80 -24.62 -14.65
CA GLU A 227 8.34 -23.31 -14.20
C GLU A 227 7.93 -22.41 -15.37
N TYR A 228 8.70 -22.41 -16.46
CA TYR A 228 8.37 -21.66 -17.67
C TYR A 228 7.05 -22.13 -18.30
N ASN A 229 6.85 -23.44 -18.41
CA ASN A 229 5.63 -24.00 -18.95
C ASN A 229 4.41 -23.70 -18.08
N GLU A 230 4.57 -23.75 -16.76
CA GLU A 230 3.53 -23.37 -15.79
C GLU A 230 3.17 -21.88 -15.93
N ILE A 231 4.17 -20.99 -16.00
CA ILE A 231 3.94 -19.56 -16.24
C ILE A 231 3.18 -19.34 -17.54
N LYS A 232 3.58 -20.02 -18.62
CA LYS A 232 2.93 -19.90 -19.94
C LYS A 232 1.49 -20.40 -19.90
N ALA A 233 1.24 -21.55 -19.32
CA ALA A 233 -0.10 -22.12 -19.18
C ALA A 233 -1.01 -21.20 -18.34
N THR A 234 -0.50 -20.71 -17.22
CA THR A 234 -1.24 -19.79 -16.34
C THR A 234 -1.61 -18.50 -17.06
N ILE A 235 -0.68 -17.88 -17.80
CA ILE A 235 -0.94 -16.63 -18.51
C ILE A 235 -1.94 -16.83 -19.65
N LEU A 236 -1.86 -17.94 -20.36
CA LEU A 236 -2.83 -18.26 -21.40
C LEU A 236 -4.24 -18.47 -20.81
N ALA A 237 -4.34 -19.18 -19.69
CA ALA A 237 -5.58 -19.34 -18.96
C ALA A 237 -6.11 -17.99 -18.41
N GLU A 238 -5.25 -17.15 -17.84
CA GLU A 238 -5.61 -15.81 -17.39
C GLU A 238 -6.14 -14.93 -18.52
N LYS A 239 -5.48 -14.95 -19.68
CA LYS A 239 -5.94 -14.20 -20.87
C LYS A 239 -7.31 -14.65 -21.37
N ALA A 240 -7.58 -15.94 -21.32
CA ALA A 240 -8.86 -16.50 -21.74
C ALA A 240 -10.03 -16.06 -20.86
N VAL A 241 -9.77 -15.79 -19.57
CA VAL A 241 -10.82 -15.42 -18.59
C VAL A 241 -10.79 -13.93 -18.19
N THR A 242 -9.73 -13.18 -18.56
CA THR A 242 -9.64 -11.75 -18.19
C THR A 242 -10.73 -10.94 -18.90
N ALA A 243 -11.56 -10.32 -18.10
CA ALA A 243 -12.67 -9.50 -18.60
C ALA A 243 -12.17 -8.15 -19.16
N PRO A 244 -12.65 -7.72 -20.33
CA PRO A 244 -12.25 -6.44 -20.92
C PRO A 244 -12.88 -5.24 -20.20
N GLY A 245 -12.13 -4.15 -20.08
CA GLY A 245 -12.64 -2.88 -19.58
C GLY A 245 -12.73 -2.76 -18.05
N TRP A 246 -13.00 -1.54 -17.57
CA TRP A 246 -13.15 -1.22 -16.14
C TRP A 246 -14.58 -1.38 -15.64
N LEU A 247 -15.57 -1.12 -16.50
CA LEU A 247 -16.98 -1.10 -16.10
C LEU A 247 -17.52 -2.47 -15.74
N ILE A 248 -16.98 -3.52 -16.34
CA ILE A 248 -17.46 -4.91 -16.12
C ILE A 248 -17.32 -5.35 -14.65
N MET A 249 -16.33 -4.84 -13.90
CA MET A 249 -16.17 -5.18 -12.49
C MET A 249 -17.33 -4.66 -11.61
N PHE A 250 -18.09 -3.66 -12.10
CA PHE A 250 -19.28 -3.13 -11.43
C PHE A 250 -20.58 -3.78 -11.90
N GLN A 251 -20.59 -4.30 -13.13
CA GLN A 251 -21.78 -4.90 -13.74
C GLN A 251 -22.04 -6.31 -13.23
N VAL A 252 -21.00 -7.12 -13.04
CA VAL A 252 -21.13 -8.49 -12.54
C VAL A 252 -21.33 -8.47 -11.02
N PRO A 253 -22.49 -8.91 -10.49
CA PRO A 253 -22.82 -8.78 -9.06
C PRO A 253 -21.79 -9.42 -8.14
N GLN A 254 -21.24 -10.56 -8.54
CA GLN A 254 -20.25 -11.31 -7.78
C GLN A 254 -18.90 -10.58 -7.69
N TRP A 255 -18.42 -10.00 -8.81
CA TRP A 255 -17.20 -9.22 -8.84
C TRP A 255 -17.36 -7.90 -8.09
N ARG A 256 -18.53 -7.28 -8.21
CA ARG A 256 -18.88 -6.07 -7.45
C ARG A 256 -18.81 -6.30 -5.95
N THR A 257 -19.32 -7.44 -5.46
CA THR A 257 -19.26 -7.79 -4.03
C THR A 257 -17.80 -7.96 -3.57
N ARG A 258 -16.97 -8.64 -4.35
CA ARG A 258 -15.54 -8.82 -4.02
C ARG A 258 -14.75 -7.52 -4.11
N LEU A 259 -15.02 -6.71 -5.13
CA LEU A 259 -14.46 -5.36 -5.24
C LEU A 259 -14.82 -4.51 -4.03
N LEU A 260 -16.09 -4.56 -3.59
CA LEU A 260 -16.55 -3.85 -2.40
C LEU A 260 -15.78 -4.29 -1.14
N HIS A 261 -15.54 -5.58 -0.94
CA HIS A 261 -14.72 -6.07 0.18
C HIS A 261 -13.29 -5.53 0.12
N GLY A 262 -12.67 -5.51 -1.05
CA GLY A 262 -11.33 -4.94 -1.25
C GLY A 262 -11.28 -3.43 -1.00
N VAL A 263 -12.29 -2.68 -1.44
CA VAL A 263 -12.40 -1.24 -1.15
C VAL A 263 -12.63 -1.00 0.34
N LEU A 264 -13.59 -1.72 0.95
CA LEU A 264 -13.94 -1.53 2.36
C LEU A 264 -12.76 -1.84 3.30
N VAL A 265 -11.97 -2.88 3.03
CA VAL A 265 -10.81 -3.16 3.90
C VAL A 265 -9.80 -2.02 3.86
N GLN A 266 -9.60 -1.38 2.71
CA GLN A 266 -8.71 -0.24 2.58
C GLN A 266 -9.29 1.03 3.24
N VAL A 267 -10.61 1.26 3.11
CA VAL A 267 -11.31 2.32 3.85
C VAL A 267 -11.16 2.12 5.36
N PHE A 268 -11.37 0.91 5.85
CA PHE A 268 -11.25 0.58 7.28
C PHE A 268 -9.82 0.79 7.79
N THR A 269 -8.82 0.48 6.96
CA THR A 269 -7.41 0.78 7.26
C THR A 269 -7.19 2.26 7.53
N GLN A 270 -7.77 3.14 6.71
CA GLN A 270 -7.68 4.58 6.90
C GLN A 270 -8.49 5.06 8.13
N MET A 271 -9.63 4.43 8.37
CA MET A 271 -10.51 4.75 9.51
C MET A 271 -9.98 4.27 10.87
N THR A 272 -8.87 3.53 10.93
CA THR A 272 -8.13 3.30 12.19
C THR A 272 -7.53 4.58 12.77
N GLY A 273 -7.34 5.63 11.95
CA GLY A 273 -6.71 6.89 12.35
C GLY A 273 -5.18 6.86 12.32
N VAL A 274 -4.54 5.72 12.05
CA VAL A 274 -3.08 5.58 12.12
C VAL A 274 -2.35 6.49 11.14
N ASN A 275 -2.90 6.70 9.93
CA ASN A 275 -2.28 7.59 8.96
C ASN A 275 -2.40 9.06 9.35
N VAL A 276 -3.48 9.45 10.03
CA VAL A 276 -3.61 10.80 10.62
C VAL A 276 -2.54 11.00 11.68
N ILE A 277 -2.32 10.00 12.55
CA ILE A 277 -1.25 10.04 13.54
C ILE A 277 0.11 10.13 12.81
N GLY A 278 0.37 9.31 11.81
CA GLY A 278 1.61 9.30 11.03
C GLY A 278 1.95 10.66 10.42
N TYR A 279 0.97 11.38 9.88
CA TYR A 279 1.19 12.68 9.25
C TYR A 279 1.23 13.85 10.21
N TYR A 280 0.53 13.76 11.35
CA TYR A 280 0.31 14.89 12.27
C TYR A 280 0.70 14.61 13.72
N GLN A 281 1.51 13.57 13.96
CA GLN A 281 1.93 13.18 15.30
C GLN A 281 2.64 14.32 16.04
N THR A 282 3.44 15.14 15.34
CA THR A 282 4.10 16.31 15.95
C THR A 282 3.10 17.34 16.46
N ILE A 283 1.99 17.56 15.75
CA ILE A 283 0.88 18.42 16.21
C ILE A 283 0.22 17.82 17.47
N MET A 284 0.01 16.49 17.47
CA MET A 284 -0.59 15.78 18.60
C MET A 284 0.32 15.84 19.83
N TYR A 285 1.63 15.65 19.68
CA TYR A 285 2.59 15.77 20.79
C TYR A 285 2.71 17.20 21.31
N ASN A 286 2.65 18.21 20.43
CA ASN A 286 2.60 19.61 20.85
C ASN A 286 1.35 19.90 21.69
N ALA A 287 0.20 19.35 21.31
CA ALA A 287 -1.04 19.46 22.08
C ALA A 287 -0.96 18.79 23.47
N LEU A 288 -0.14 17.73 23.60
CA LEU A 288 0.15 17.09 24.88
C LEU A 288 1.24 17.80 25.71
N GLY A 289 1.76 18.94 25.23
CA GLY A 289 2.79 19.73 25.91
C GLY A 289 4.23 19.25 25.69
N ILE A 290 4.46 18.37 24.69
CA ILE A 290 5.79 17.93 24.28
C ILE A 290 6.22 18.77 23.07
N THR A 291 7.13 19.70 23.28
CA THR A 291 7.53 20.71 22.29
C THR A 291 9.01 20.63 21.92
N GLY A 292 9.37 21.21 20.78
CA GLY A 292 10.76 21.33 20.30
C GLY A 292 11.39 19.99 19.98
N ASN A 293 12.70 19.85 20.20
CA ASN A 293 13.47 18.65 19.86
C ASN A 293 12.95 17.35 20.51
N ARG A 294 12.26 17.43 21.63
CA ARG A 294 11.65 16.27 22.29
C ARG A 294 10.47 15.73 21.48
N ASN A 295 9.70 16.60 20.83
CA ASN A 295 8.58 16.21 19.99
C ASN A 295 9.05 15.32 18.82
N THR A 296 10.00 15.80 18.05
CA THR A 296 10.54 15.06 16.89
C THR A 296 11.32 13.80 17.29
N LEU A 297 11.98 13.81 18.48
CA LEU A 297 12.60 12.61 19.03
C LEU A 297 11.54 11.52 19.32
N VAL A 298 10.43 11.89 19.98
CA VAL A 298 9.32 10.96 20.25
C VAL A 298 8.72 10.44 18.94
N ALA A 299 8.59 11.31 17.92
CA ALA A 299 8.14 10.90 16.59
C ALA A 299 9.11 9.90 15.94
N GLY A 300 10.41 10.11 16.07
CA GLY A 300 11.42 9.16 15.58
C GLY A 300 11.31 7.78 16.23
N ILE A 301 11.13 7.73 17.55
CA ILE A 301 10.93 6.47 18.29
C ILE A 301 9.62 5.79 17.86
N TYR A 302 8.53 6.56 17.74
CA TYR A 302 7.23 6.06 17.27
C TYR A 302 7.34 5.34 15.92
N ASN A 303 8.03 5.95 14.95
CA ASN A 303 8.20 5.38 13.64
C ASN A 303 9.10 4.13 13.60
N CYS A 304 9.90 3.87 14.65
CA CYS A 304 10.62 2.59 14.79
C CYS A 304 9.73 1.46 15.30
N VAL A 305 8.75 1.76 16.15
CA VAL A 305 7.90 0.74 16.79
C VAL A 305 7.02 0.01 15.79
N GLY A 306 6.39 0.73 14.86
CA GLY A 306 5.51 0.16 13.84
C GLY A 306 6.19 -0.95 13.01
N PRO A 307 7.30 -0.66 12.30
CA PRO A 307 8.00 -1.65 11.49
C PRO A 307 8.54 -2.85 12.26
N ILE A 308 9.03 -2.64 13.49
CA ILE A 308 9.49 -3.74 14.34
C ILE A 308 8.33 -4.68 14.68
N THR A 309 7.21 -4.12 15.12
CA THR A 309 6.01 -4.90 15.46
C THR A 309 5.43 -5.60 14.23
N ASN A 310 5.42 -4.92 13.07
CA ASN A 310 4.96 -5.48 11.81
C ASN A 310 5.81 -6.68 11.37
N LEU A 311 7.14 -6.59 11.50
CA LEU A 311 8.05 -7.68 11.18
C LEU A 311 7.77 -8.91 12.05
N ILE A 312 7.59 -8.72 13.36
CA ILE A 312 7.23 -9.80 14.30
C ILE A 312 5.92 -10.45 13.88
N PHE A 313 4.91 -9.66 13.53
CA PHE A 313 3.61 -10.19 13.11
C PHE A 313 3.70 -10.99 11.82
N ILE A 314 4.36 -10.47 10.79
CA ILE A 314 4.50 -11.15 9.49
C ILE A 314 5.23 -12.49 9.65
N VAL A 315 6.32 -12.52 10.42
CA VAL A 315 7.15 -13.73 10.55
C VAL A 315 6.47 -14.83 11.40
N PHE A 316 5.77 -14.45 12.46
CA PHE A 316 5.32 -15.43 13.46
C PHE A 316 3.81 -15.68 13.50
N LEU A 317 3.00 -14.70 13.11
CA LEU A 317 1.57 -14.70 13.39
C LEU A 317 0.67 -14.71 12.15
N LEU A 318 1.04 -14.04 11.08
CA LEU A 318 0.16 -13.79 9.91
C LEU A 318 -0.45 -15.07 9.34
N ASP A 319 0.35 -16.11 9.13
CA ASP A 319 -0.10 -17.39 8.56
C ASP A 319 -0.78 -18.32 9.56
N ARG A 320 -0.64 -18.05 10.86
CA ARG A 320 -1.24 -18.88 11.92
C ARG A 320 -2.62 -18.40 12.35
N VAL A 321 -2.79 -17.07 12.45
CA VAL A 321 -4.01 -16.47 13.04
C VAL A 321 -5.05 -16.15 11.97
N GLY A 322 -4.66 -16.05 10.71
CA GLY A 322 -5.54 -15.66 9.60
C GLY A 322 -5.62 -14.14 9.42
N ARG A 323 -6.63 -13.67 8.65
CA ARG A 323 -6.77 -12.26 8.30
C ARG A 323 -7.91 -11.59 9.08
N ARG A 324 -9.06 -12.25 9.18
CA ARG A 324 -10.27 -11.71 9.80
C ARG A 324 -10.14 -11.46 11.31
N LYS A 325 -9.62 -12.45 12.05
CA LYS A 325 -9.49 -12.36 13.53
C LYS A 325 -8.57 -11.23 13.97
N PRO A 326 -7.34 -11.06 13.42
CA PRO A 326 -6.48 -9.93 13.76
C PRO A 326 -7.12 -8.57 13.47
N MET A 327 -7.83 -8.41 12.34
CA MET A 327 -8.52 -7.16 12.03
C MET A 327 -9.62 -6.83 13.05
N MET A 328 -10.42 -7.82 13.49
CA MET A 328 -11.44 -7.61 14.53
C MET A 328 -10.79 -7.23 15.87
N PHE A 329 -9.76 -7.96 16.30
CA PHE A 329 -9.02 -7.66 17.52
C PHE A 329 -8.40 -6.26 17.46
N GLY A 330 -7.74 -5.93 16.35
CA GLY A 330 -7.13 -4.62 16.14
C GLY A 330 -8.16 -3.50 16.18
N THR A 331 -9.33 -3.69 15.56
CA THR A 331 -10.42 -2.70 15.61
C THR A 331 -10.83 -2.36 17.05
N ILE A 332 -11.03 -3.39 17.88
CA ILE A 332 -11.40 -3.20 19.30
C ILE A 332 -10.27 -2.52 20.07
N ALA A 333 -9.05 -3.04 19.94
CA ALA A 333 -7.90 -2.54 20.70
C ALA A 333 -7.52 -1.09 20.31
N ILE A 334 -7.53 -0.75 19.02
CA ILE A 334 -7.33 0.62 18.53
C ILE A 334 -8.43 1.55 19.05
N SER A 335 -9.69 1.12 19.02
CA SER A 335 -10.80 1.94 19.53
C SER A 335 -10.68 2.24 21.01
N ILE A 336 -10.31 1.26 21.83
CA ILE A 336 -10.04 1.45 23.25
C ILE A 336 -8.90 2.46 23.43
N ALA A 337 -7.79 2.29 22.70
CA ALA A 337 -6.66 3.19 22.79
C ALA A 337 -7.02 4.63 22.37
N LEU A 338 -7.82 4.83 21.32
CA LEU A 338 -8.32 6.14 20.88
C LEU A 338 -9.22 6.80 21.94
N ILE A 339 -10.10 6.02 22.60
CA ILE A 339 -10.98 6.52 23.67
C ILE A 339 -10.13 6.92 24.88
N CYS A 340 -9.16 6.11 25.27
CA CYS A 340 -8.25 6.43 26.38
C CYS A 340 -7.42 7.68 26.07
N GLU A 341 -6.87 7.80 24.85
CA GLU A 341 -6.17 8.99 24.39
C GLU A 341 -7.04 10.25 24.49
N ALA A 342 -8.27 10.17 23.93
CA ALA A 342 -9.22 11.28 24.00
C ALA A 342 -9.55 11.67 25.45
N ALA A 343 -9.73 10.69 26.33
CA ALA A 343 -10.02 10.94 27.75
C ALA A 343 -8.85 11.64 28.47
N LEU A 344 -7.62 11.17 28.24
CA LEU A 344 -6.42 11.80 28.83
C LEU A 344 -6.20 13.21 28.28
N TYR A 345 -6.33 13.39 26.97
CA TYR A 345 -6.19 14.69 26.34
C TYR A 345 -7.25 15.68 26.85
N SER A 346 -8.50 15.24 27.07
CA SER A 346 -9.57 16.09 27.60
C SER A 346 -9.28 16.65 28.98
N GLN A 347 -8.48 15.94 29.81
CA GLN A 347 -8.09 16.33 31.13
C GLN A 347 -6.79 17.17 31.17
N ASN A 348 -6.14 17.34 30.03
CA ASN A 348 -4.84 18.03 29.91
C ASN A 348 -4.78 18.94 28.67
N LEU A 349 -5.82 19.73 28.46
CA LEU A 349 -5.90 20.64 27.29
C LEU A 349 -4.78 21.70 27.30
N ASP A 350 -4.27 22.06 28.50
CA ASP A 350 -3.20 23.03 28.65
C ASP A 350 -1.79 22.41 28.53
N GLY A 351 -1.67 21.08 28.38
CA GLY A 351 -0.40 20.35 28.23
C GLY A 351 0.50 20.42 29.49
N THR A 352 -0.01 20.86 30.64
CA THR A 352 0.79 21.12 31.84
C THR A 352 0.99 19.89 32.73
N ARG A 353 0.09 18.92 32.67
CA ARG A 353 0.07 17.73 33.51
C ARG A 353 0.89 16.60 32.92
N LYS A 354 2.15 16.47 33.29
CA LYS A 354 3.10 15.49 32.77
C LYS A 354 2.57 14.03 32.73
N GLY A 355 1.86 13.60 33.79
CA GLY A 355 1.31 12.23 33.83
C GLY A 355 0.31 11.97 32.72
N TYR A 356 -0.57 12.91 32.43
CA TYR A 356 -1.55 12.77 31.30
C TYR A 356 -0.85 12.83 29.93
N SER A 357 0.19 13.68 29.79
CA SER A 357 0.99 13.76 28.57
C SER A 357 1.70 12.43 28.27
N ILE A 358 2.32 11.82 29.26
CA ILE A 358 2.98 10.52 29.14
C ILE A 358 1.95 9.42 28.79
N GLY A 359 0.79 9.42 29.47
CA GLY A 359 -0.29 8.49 29.17
C GLY A 359 -0.82 8.64 27.73
N GLY A 360 -0.98 9.88 27.24
CA GLY A 360 -1.39 10.16 25.88
C GLY A 360 -0.39 9.60 24.86
N VAL A 361 0.89 9.89 25.03
CA VAL A 361 1.95 9.31 24.17
C VAL A 361 1.91 7.78 24.19
N PHE A 362 1.73 7.17 25.37
CA PHE A 362 1.63 5.71 25.49
C PHE A 362 0.48 5.15 24.64
N PHE A 363 -0.70 5.77 24.65
CA PHE A 363 -1.82 5.30 23.84
C PHE A 363 -1.62 5.56 22.35
N ILE A 364 -0.99 6.66 21.93
CA ILE A 364 -0.60 6.88 20.52
C ILE A 364 0.33 5.75 20.04
N PHE A 365 1.33 5.35 20.84
CA PHE A 365 2.19 4.21 20.53
C PHE A 365 1.42 2.90 20.50
N THR A 366 0.48 2.70 21.41
CA THR A 366 -0.37 1.52 21.48
C THR A 366 -1.22 1.35 20.23
N ILE A 367 -1.74 2.45 19.67
CA ILE A 367 -2.49 2.42 18.40
C ILE A 367 -1.63 1.86 17.27
N THR A 368 -0.37 2.31 17.12
CA THR A 368 0.51 1.84 16.04
C THR A 368 0.91 0.37 16.22
N VAL A 369 1.11 -0.08 17.49
CA VAL A 369 1.37 -1.49 17.78
C VAL A 369 0.20 -2.37 17.32
N PHE A 370 -1.03 -2.05 17.73
CA PHE A 370 -2.19 -2.83 17.34
C PHE A 370 -2.51 -2.73 15.86
N PHE A 371 -2.26 -1.59 15.23
CA PHE A 371 -2.36 -1.47 13.78
C PHE A 371 -1.37 -2.40 13.06
N SER A 372 -0.13 -2.43 13.49
CA SER A 372 0.92 -3.28 12.92
C SER A 372 0.69 -4.78 13.16
N LEU A 373 -0.03 -5.13 14.23
CA LEU A 373 -0.47 -6.51 14.53
C LEU A 373 -1.80 -6.88 13.83
N SER A 374 -2.40 -6.00 13.03
CA SER A 374 -3.71 -6.25 12.45
C SER A 374 -3.83 -5.68 11.03
N PHE A 375 -4.33 -4.46 10.88
CA PHE A 375 -4.64 -3.86 9.58
C PHE A 375 -3.41 -3.67 8.69
N GLY A 376 -2.26 -3.33 9.24
CA GLY A 376 -1.04 -3.07 8.47
C GLY A 376 -0.80 -4.16 7.41
N PRO A 377 -0.48 -5.38 7.80
CA PRO A 377 -0.26 -6.46 6.86
C PRO A 377 -1.55 -7.11 6.34
N CYS A 378 -2.58 -7.30 7.21
CA CYS A 378 -3.77 -8.06 6.84
C CYS A 378 -4.62 -7.37 5.76
N SER A 379 -4.68 -6.04 5.72
CA SER A 379 -5.52 -5.31 4.75
C SER A 379 -5.06 -5.52 3.32
N TRP A 380 -3.76 -5.43 3.07
CA TRP A 380 -3.17 -5.62 1.74
C TRP A 380 -3.28 -7.07 1.28
N VAL A 381 -3.01 -8.03 2.17
CA VAL A 381 -3.12 -9.45 1.87
C VAL A 381 -4.58 -9.82 1.57
N TYR A 382 -5.52 -9.42 2.44
CA TYR A 382 -6.94 -9.70 2.25
C TYR A 382 -7.48 -9.09 0.95
N MET A 383 -7.13 -7.84 0.64
CA MET A 383 -7.51 -7.18 -0.61
C MET A 383 -7.05 -8.00 -1.82
N ALA A 384 -5.80 -8.46 -1.83
CA ALA A 384 -5.24 -9.23 -2.94
C ALA A 384 -5.86 -10.62 -3.08
N GLU A 385 -6.19 -11.29 -1.96
CA GLU A 385 -6.79 -12.62 -1.91
C GLU A 385 -8.26 -12.60 -2.34
N VAL A 386 -9.01 -11.57 -1.98
CA VAL A 386 -10.45 -11.45 -2.30
C VAL A 386 -10.67 -11.14 -3.78
N MET A 387 -9.74 -10.50 -4.49
CA MET A 387 -9.93 -10.13 -5.91
C MET A 387 -9.91 -11.34 -6.83
N PRO A 388 -10.95 -11.55 -7.67
CA PRO A 388 -10.99 -12.64 -8.65
C PRO A 388 -9.97 -12.42 -9.76
N MET A 389 -9.49 -13.51 -10.36
CA MET A 389 -8.45 -13.46 -11.41
C MET A 389 -8.83 -12.54 -12.56
N GLN A 390 -10.11 -12.55 -12.97
CA GLN A 390 -10.66 -11.80 -14.12
C GLN A 390 -10.46 -10.28 -14.01
N ILE A 391 -10.44 -9.75 -12.79
CA ILE A 391 -10.35 -8.30 -12.54
C ILE A 391 -9.24 -7.93 -11.55
N ARG A 392 -8.37 -8.86 -11.13
CA ARG A 392 -7.43 -8.70 -10.02
C ARG A 392 -6.57 -7.43 -10.12
N GLY A 393 -5.92 -7.21 -11.24
CA GLY A 393 -5.04 -6.04 -11.42
C GLY A 393 -5.81 -4.71 -11.29
N ARG A 394 -6.91 -4.58 -12.01
CA ARG A 394 -7.75 -3.37 -11.99
C ARG A 394 -8.51 -3.21 -10.70
N GLY A 395 -9.01 -4.31 -10.12
CA GLY A 395 -9.72 -4.30 -8.84
C GLY A 395 -8.82 -3.86 -7.69
N ASN A 396 -7.58 -4.36 -7.63
CA ASN A 396 -6.60 -3.92 -6.64
C ASN A 396 -6.20 -2.45 -6.84
N ALA A 397 -6.01 -2.01 -8.08
CA ALA A 397 -5.72 -0.61 -8.39
C ALA A 397 -6.86 0.31 -7.95
N PHE A 398 -8.11 -0.08 -8.20
CA PHE A 398 -9.29 0.66 -7.78
C PHE A 398 -9.45 0.68 -6.26
N ALA A 399 -9.31 -0.47 -5.59
CA ALA A 399 -9.40 -0.57 -4.14
C ALA A 399 -8.32 0.26 -3.43
N THR A 400 -7.08 0.24 -3.94
CA THR A 400 -5.99 1.07 -3.42
C THR A 400 -6.21 2.56 -3.72
N GLY A 401 -6.57 2.92 -4.95
CA GLY A 401 -6.79 4.32 -5.32
C GLY A 401 -7.95 4.94 -4.54
N ILE A 402 -9.12 4.32 -4.57
CA ILE A 402 -10.35 4.86 -3.98
C ILE A 402 -10.46 4.51 -2.48
N GLY A 403 -10.22 3.26 -2.10
CA GLY A 403 -10.36 2.84 -0.69
C GLY A 403 -9.27 3.41 0.21
N ASN A 404 -8.02 3.41 -0.24
CA ASN A 404 -6.88 3.88 0.54
C ASN A 404 -6.60 5.36 0.30
N TRP A 405 -6.17 5.74 -0.91
CA TRP A 405 -5.62 7.06 -1.17
C TRP A 405 -6.66 8.19 -1.21
N ALA A 406 -7.87 7.96 -1.78
CA ALA A 406 -8.89 9.01 -1.78
C ALA A 406 -9.40 9.30 -0.35
N VAL A 407 -9.56 8.28 0.49
CA VAL A 407 -9.93 8.46 1.90
C VAL A 407 -8.78 9.12 2.68
N SER A 408 -7.52 8.73 2.41
CA SER A 408 -6.34 9.40 2.97
C SER A 408 -6.30 10.90 2.58
N THR A 409 -6.65 11.24 1.35
CA THR A 409 -6.74 12.64 0.87
C THR A 409 -7.72 13.44 1.71
N LEU A 410 -8.91 12.88 1.98
CA LEU A 410 -9.92 13.53 2.82
C LEU A 410 -9.38 13.80 4.23
N TRP A 411 -8.85 12.77 4.89
CA TRP A 411 -8.35 12.90 6.26
C TRP A 411 -7.11 13.79 6.35
N SER A 412 -6.22 13.74 5.37
CA SER A 412 -5.05 14.62 5.32
C SER A 412 -5.45 16.10 5.24
N GLN A 413 -6.53 16.43 4.52
CA GLN A 413 -7.02 17.82 4.41
C GLN A 413 -7.73 18.28 5.68
N VAL A 414 -8.56 17.41 6.28
CA VAL A 414 -9.45 17.79 7.38
C VAL A 414 -8.72 17.79 8.73
N SER A 415 -7.75 16.89 8.93
CA SER A 415 -7.17 16.63 10.26
C SER A 415 -6.53 17.83 10.95
N PRO A 416 -5.72 18.70 10.31
CA PRO A 416 -5.13 19.84 11.01
C PRO A 416 -6.19 20.80 11.56
N ILE A 417 -7.25 21.03 10.75
CA ILE A 417 -8.36 21.91 11.13
C ILE A 417 -9.20 21.25 12.24
N ALA A 418 -9.45 19.96 12.15
CA ALA A 418 -10.21 19.22 13.16
C ALA A 418 -9.47 19.16 14.48
N LEU A 419 -8.17 18.87 14.49
CA LEU A 419 -7.34 18.89 15.70
C LEU A 419 -7.34 20.25 16.39
N ALA A 420 -7.36 21.34 15.61
CA ALA A 420 -7.44 22.69 16.16
C ALA A 420 -8.83 23.03 16.73
N LYS A 421 -9.92 22.67 16.03
CA LYS A 421 -11.28 23.11 16.38
C LYS A 421 -11.97 22.20 17.38
N ILE A 422 -11.87 20.87 17.20
CA ILE A 422 -12.60 19.89 18.03
C ILE A 422 -11.68 19.09 18.94
N GLN A 423 -10.36 19.30 18.88
CA GLN A 423 -9.34 18.78 19.77
C GLN A 423 -9.52 17.27 20.07
N TYR A 424 -9.60 16.87 21.34
CA TYR A 424 -9.76 15.45 21.75
C TYR A 424 -10.99 14.77 21.16
N LYS A 425 -12.04 15.52 20.81
CA LYS A 425 -13.26 14.94 20.20
C LYS A 425 -13.00 14.31 18.84
N PHE A 426 -11.93 14.70 18.16
CA PHE A 426 -11.54 14.14 16.88
C PHE A 426 -11.25 12.63 16.94
N TYR A 427 -10.65 12.16 18.03
CA TYR A 427 -10.36 10.73 18.22
C TYR A 427 -11.62 9.87 18.33
N PHE A 428 -12.71 10.41 18.89
CA PHE A 428 -13.98 9.71 18.99
C PHE A 428 -14.64 9.43 17.64
N ILE A 429 -14.33 10.21 16.57
CA ILE A 429 -14.84 9.96 15.23
C ILE A 429 -14.33 8.60 14.73
N PHE A 430 -13.03 8.36 14.87
CA PHE A 430 -12.42 7.09 14.48
C PHE A 430 -12.87 5.94 15.39
N ALA A 431 -12.93 6.14 16.68
CA ALA A 431 -13.39 5.12 17.62
C ALA A 431 -14.85 4.70 17.35
N ALA A 432 -15.75 5.66 17.14
CA ALA A 432 -17.15 5.40 16.83
C ALA A 432 -17.29 4.66 15.48
N TRP A 433 -16.58 5.11 14.44
CA TRP A 433 -16.58 4.43 13.15
C TRP A 433 -16.10 2.99 13.27
N ASN A 434 -15.00 2.78 13.97
CA ASN A 434 -14.42 1.45 14.16
C ASN A 434 -15.39 0.51 14.88
N LEU A 435 -16.02 0.94 15.96
CA LEU A 435 -16.92 0.11 16.74
C LEU A 435 -18.30 -0.09 16.08
N CYS A 436 -18.84 0.96 15.46
CA CYS A 436 -20.22 0.91 14.91
C CYS A 436 -20.26 0.44 13.45
N ILE A 437 -19.20 0.61 12.66
CA ILE A 437 -19.19 0.27 11.24
C ILE A 437 -18.16 -0.80 10.95
N THR A 438 -16.85 -0.56 11.25
CA THR A 438 -15.79 -1.49 10.87
C THR A 438 -15.94 -2.85 11.51
N LEU A 439 -16.12 -2.91 12.84
CA LEU A 439 -16.23 -4.16 13.58
C LEU A 439 -17.43 -5.00 13.16
N PRO A 440 -18.66 -4.47 13.10
CA PRO A 440 -19.81 -5.24 12.62
C PRO A 440 -19.65 -5.70 11.16
N THR A 441 -19.12 -4.84 10.29
CA THR A 441 -18.92 -5.20 8.88
C THR A 441 -17.93 -6.35 8.73
N ILE A 442 -16.80 -6.32 9.43
CA ILE A 442 -15.84 -7.44 9.42
C ILE A 442 -16.47 -8.70 10.03
N TYR A 443 -17.24 -8.56 11.09
CA TYR A 443 -17.87 -9.70 11.77
C TYR A 443 -18.92 -10.39 10.91
N PHE A 444 -19.82 -9.66 10.25
CA PHE A 444 -20.92 -10.25 9.51
C PHE A 444 -20.59 -10.57 8.05
N PHE A 445 -19.79 -9.75 7.39
CA PHE A 445 -19.61 -9.84 5.93
C PHE A 445 -18.24 -10.37 5.50
N PHE A 446 -17.16 -10.11 6.25
CA PHE A 446 -15.83 -10.56 5.83
C PHE A 446 -15.68 -12.05 6.05
N LYS A 447 -15.15 -12.73 5.03
CA LYS A 447 -14.86 -14.16 5.06
C LYS A 447 -13.39 -14.41 5.32
N GLU A 448 -13.06 -15.48 6.06
CA GLU A 448 -11.66 -15.84 6.28
C GLU A 448 -11.07 -16.45 5.00
N THR A 449 -9.94 -15.93 4.59
CA THR A 449 -9.23 -16.31 3.36
C THR A 449 -7.96 -17.13 3.62
N ASN A 450 -7.55 -17.25 4.89
CA ASN A 450 -6.31 -17.91 5.27
C ASN A 450 -6.26 -19.37 4.80
N GLN A 451 -5.12 -19.77 4.21
CA GLN A 451 -4.84 -21.12 3.72
C GLN A 451 -5.88 -21.68 2.73
N LYS A 452 -6.63 -20.80 2.06
CA LYS A 452 -7.58 -21.19 1.03
C LYS A 452 -6.99 -20.94 -0.35
N SER A 453 -7.27 -21.87 -1.27
CA SER A 453 -6.95 -21.68 -2.68
C SER A 453 -7.83 -20.58 -3.29
N LEU A 454 -7.43 -20.04 -4.43
CA LEU A 454 -8.23 -19.02 -5.12
C LEU A 454 -9.59 -19.56 -5.56
N GLU A 455 -9.64 -20.82 -5.92
CA GLU A 455 -10.84 -21.56 -6.29
C GLU A 455 -11.78 -21.71 -5.10
N GLU A 456 -11.24 -22.04 -3.93
CA GLU A 456 -12.03 -22.11 -2.70
C GLU A 456 -12.57 -20.74 -2.27
N ILE A 457 -11.79 -19.67 -2.50
CA ILE A 457 -12.26 -18.30 -2.25
C ILE A 457 -13.36 -17.94 -3.26
N ASP A 458 -13.25 -18.36 -4.53
CA ASP A 458 -14.30 -18.16 -5.52
C ASP A 458 -15.61 -18.84 -5.09
N LEU A 459 -15.56 -20.07 -4.61
CA LEU A 459 -16.71 -20.79 -4.08
C LEU A 459 -17.33 -20.08 -2.84
N LEU A 460 -16.49 -19.53 -1.95
CA LEU A 460 -16.98 -18.78 -0.79
C LEU A 460 -17.81 -17.56 -1.16
N PHE A 461 -17.50 -16.91 -2.27
CA PHE A 461 -18.25 -15.75 -2.77
C PHE A 461 -19.36 -16.11 -3.76
N GLY A 462 -19.72 -17.40 -3.84
CA GLY A 462 -20.79 -17.90 -4.70
C GLY A 462 -20.41 -18.09 -6.15
N GLY A 463 -19.09 -18.18 -6.45
CA GLY A 463 -18.56 -18.53 -7.76
C GLY A 463 -18.72 -20.00 -8.06
N ARG A 464 -18.89 -20.34 -9.36
CA ARG A 464 -18.65 -21.68 -9.88
C ARG A 464 -17.23 -21.77 -10.40
N ALA A 465 -16.72 -22.99 -10.50
CA ALA A 465 -15.32 -23.27 -10.84
C ALA A 465 -14.80 -22.44 -12.03
N LEU A 466 -13.50 -22.14 -11.98
CA LEU A 466 -12.76 -21.36 -12.97
C LEU A 466 -13.20 -21.64 -14.41
N GLY A 467 -13.58 -20.58 -15.14
CA GLY A 467 -13.80 -20.61 -16.58
C GLY A 467 -15.23 -20.29 -17.07
N MET A 468 -16.21 -20.08 -16.17
CA MET A 468 -17.55 -19.70 -16.61
C MET A 468 -17.87 -18.25 -16.25
N LEU A 469 -18.21 -17.44 -17.25
CA LEU A 469 -18.85 -16.14 -17.01
C LEU A 469 -20.21 -16.36 -16.35
N PRO A 470 -20.66 -15.50 -15.41
CA PRO A 470 -21.94 -15.64 -14.74
C PRO A 470 -23.16 -15.74 -15.68
N GLU A 471 -23.05 -15.23 -16.89
CA GLU A 471 -24.10 -15.29 -17.92
C GLU A 471 -24.30 -16.69 -18.53
N ASP A 472 -23.30 -17.57 -18.46
CA ASP A 472 -23.40 -18.94 -18.99
C ASP A 472 -24.17 -19.87 -18.04
N VAL A 473 -24.39 -19.42 -16.81
CA VAL A 473 -25.05 -20.18 -15.74
C VAL A 473 -26.58 -20.30 -15.95
N GLY A 474 -27.19 -19.34 -16.65
CA GLY A 474 -28.64 -19.31 -16.90
C GLY A 474 -29.09 -20.14 -18.12
N LYS A 475 -28.17 -20.63 -18.96
CA LYS A 475 -28.49 -21.23 -20.25
C LYS A 475 -28.32 -22.74 -20.35
N ARG A 476 -27.81 -23.42 -19.31
CA ARG A 476 -27.73 -24.89 -19.32
C ARG A 476 -29.03 -25.52 -18.83
N ASN A 477 -29.72 -26.19 -19.73
CA ASN A 477 -30.83 -27.09 -19.43
C ASN A 477 -30.32 -28.30 -18.61
N PRO A 478 -31.01 -28.70 -17.52
CA PRO A 478 -30.58 -29.82 -16.66
C PRO A 478 -30.59 -31.20 -17.36
N GLN A 479 -31.03 -31.27 -18.61
CA GLN A 479 -31.21 -32.53 -19.33
C GLN A 479 -30.07 -32.93 -20.32
N GLU A 480 -28.99 -32.14 -20.43
CA GLU A 480 -27.86 -32.50 -21.34
C GLU A 480 -26.66 -33.18 -20.64
N GLY A 481 -26.86 -33.74 -19.44
CA GLY A 481 -25.79 -34.33 -18.62
C GLY A 481 -25.54 -35.83 -18.80
N GLU A 482 -26.18 -36.53 -19.73
CA GLU A 482 -26.03 -38.00 -19.82
C GLU A 482 -25.47 -38.51 -21.19
N GLY A 483 -24.62 -37.80 -21.88
CA GLY A 483 -24.15 -38.23 -23.20
C GLY A 483 -22.70 -38.00 -23.59
N GLU A 484 -21.89 -37.28 -22.83
CA GLU A 484 -20.49 -37.07 -23.25
C GLU A 484 -19.50 -37.82 -22.36
N LYS A 485 -18.91 -38.87 -22.91
CA LYS A 485 -17.74 -39.57 -22.35
C LYS A 485 -16.57 -38.56 -22.28
N ALA A 486 -16.04 -38.35 -21.10
CA ALA A 486 -14.84 -37.57 -20.89
C ALA A 486 -13.66 -38.20 -21.65
N ASP A 487 -13.00 -37.42 -22.49
CA ASP A 487 -11.70 -37.77 -23.02
C ASP A 487 -10.65 -37.58 -21.91
N GLU A 488 -9.66 -38.45 -21.88
CA GLU A 488 -8.71 -38.61 -20.73
C GLU A 488 -7.83 -37.38 -20.41
N THR A 489 -8.02 -36.27 -21.08
CA THR A 489 -7.21 -35.03 -20.82
C THR A 489 -7.90 -33.93 -20.06
N GLY A 490 -9.21 -34.05 -19.75
CA GLY A 490 -9.90 -33.13 -18.80
C GLY A 490 -9.96 -31.64 -19.18
N ILE A 491 -9.60 -31.26 -20.42
CA ILE A 491 -9.58 -29.85 -20.84
C ILE A 491 -10.58 -29.68 -22.01
N THR A 492 -11.71 -29.06 -21.74
CA THR A 492 -12.64 -28.59 -22.77
C THR A 492 -12.15 -27.27 -23.35
N VAL A 493 -11.63 -27.28 -24.57
CA VAL A 493 -11.27 -26.07 -25.32
C VAL A 493 -12.55 -25.47 -25.90
N VAL A 494 -12.96 -24.32 -25.41
CA VAL A 494 -14.06 -23.54 -26.00
C VAL A 494 -13.53 -22.75 -27.19
N ASN A 495 -14.00 -23.05 -28.39
CA ASN A 495 -13.69 -22.34 -29.63
C ASN A 495 -14.28 -20.91 -29.58
N VAL A 496 -13.42 -19.89 -29.67
CA VAL A 496 -13.77 -18.46 -29.65
C VAL A 496 -13.89 -17.89 -31.07
N GLU A 497 -14.61 -18.55 -31.97
CA GLU A 497 -14.74 -18.05 -33.36
C GLU A 497 -15.99 -17.18 -33.64
N HIS A 498 -16.82 -16.86 -32.65
CA HIS A 498 -18.00 -16.01 -32.87
C HIS A 498 -18.17 -14.93 -31.81
N MET A 499 -17.26 -13.93 -31.75
CA MET A 499 -17.53 -12.64 -31.12
C MET A 499 -16.84 -11.53 -31.91
N THR A 500 -17.31 -11.27 -33.13
CA THR A 500 -17.22 -9.95 -33.77
C THR A 500 -18.63 -9.47 -34.00
N VAL A 501 -19.08 -8.56 -33.16
CA VAL A 501 -19.90 -7.35 -33.43
C VAL A 501 -19.74 -6.40 -32.25
#